data_60b5328a51ee8bb7a3f1220338754f5d
#
_entry.id   60b5328a51ee8bb7a3f1220338754f5d
#
_cell.length_a   1.000
_cell.length_b   1.000
_cell.length_c   1.000
_cell.angle_alpha   90.00
_cell.angle_beta   90.00
_cell.angle_gamma   90.00
#
_symmetry.space_group_name_H-M   'P 1'
#
loop_
_entity.id
_entity.type
_entity.pdbx_description
1 polymer ?
#
loop_
_entity_poly.entity_id
_entity_poly.type
_entity_poly.pdbx_seq_one_letter_code
_entity_poly.pdbx_strand_id
1 'polypeptide(L)'
;MNQNIQRLRLPESDPTFGSNKVFDLFKYSPAVKAGGLVFIAGQVGIRPDGTVPDSAEEQIGLVFERLGAILKHEGLGFEDLVELVSYHVHIDEQLATFREIKDKYITCEFPAWTILGVASLARPNLLIEVKAVAAVR
;
A
#
# COMPACT_ATOMS: atom_id res chain seq x y z
N MET A 1 -7.95 -7.84 -25.58
CA MET A 1 -7.69 -7.60 -24.14
C MET A 1 -8.24 -8.76 -23.31
N ASN A 2 -7.60 -9.08 -22.21
CA ASN A 2 -8.08 -10.15 -21.33
C ASN A 2 -9.19 -9.61 -20.44
N GLN A 3 -10.42 -10.10 -20.63
CA GLN A 3 -11.60 -9.65 -19.90
C GLN A 3 -11.65 -10.15 -18.45
N ASN A 4 -10.80 -11.12 -18.10
CA ASN A 4 -10.72 -11.65 -16.73
C ASN A 4 -9.79 -10.84 -15.85
N ILE A 5 -9.15 -9.81 -16.39
CA ILE A 5 -8.25 -8.92 -15.67
C ILE A 5 -8.85 -7.51 -15.68
N GLN A 6 -9.09 -6.99 -14.50
CA GLN A 6 -9.57 -5.61 -14.33
C GLN A 6 -8.47 -4.76 -13.68
N ARG A 7 -7.98 -3.78 -14.41
CA ARG A 7 -6.99 -2.83 -13.90
C ARG A 7 -7.72 -1.66 -13.26
N LEU A 8 -7.40 -1.39 -12.01
CA LEU A 8 -8.08 -0.36 -11.26
C LEU A 8 -7.44 1.01 -11.51
N ARG A 9 -8.25 2.04 -11.41
CA ARG A 9 -7.82 3.42 -11.50
C ARG A 9 -8.50 4.20 -10.38
N LEU A 10 -7.74 4.99 -9.65
CA LEU A 10 -8.29 5.76 -8.54
C LEU A 10 -9.08 6.96 -9.07
N PRO A 11 -10.19 7.32 -8.39
CA PRO A 11 -10.90 8.56 -8.73
C PRO A 11 -9.97 9.77 -8.55
N GLU A 12 -10.08 10.74 -9.47
CA GLU A 12 -9.30 11.98 -9.38
C GLU A 12 -9.66 12.79 -8.12
N SER A 13 -10.84 12.56 -7.56
CA SER A 13 -11.31 13.23 -6.35
C SER A 13 -10.81 12.61 -5.06
N ASP A 14 -10.04 11.49 -5.10
CA ASP A 14 -9.56 10.85 -3.89
C ASP A 14 -8.46 11.71 -3.25
N PRO A 15 -8.69 12.26 -2.03
CA PRO A 15 -7.73 13.15 -1.40
C PRO A 15 -6.47 12.44 -0.91
N THR A 16 -6.50 11.10 -0.77
CA THR A 16 -5.37 10.32 -0.27
C THR A 16 -4.23 10.31 -1.27
N PHE A 17 -4.53 10.25 -2.56
CA PHE A 17 -3.53 10.11 -3.62
C PHE A 17 -3.22 11.42 -4.36
N GLY A 18 -4.13 12.36 -4.34
CA GLY A 18 -3.97 13.63 -5.04
C GLY A 18 -4.19 13.53 -6.55
N SER A 19 -3.59 12.56 -7.23
CA SER A 19 -3.75 12.37 -8.67
C SER A 19 -3.27 10.98 -9.12
N ASN A 20 -3.57 10.63 -10.39
CA ASN A 20 -3.06 9.41 -11.03
C ASN A 20 -1.74 9.64 -11.80
N LYS A 21 -1.10 10.81 -11.65
CA LYS A 21 0.10 11.17 -12.42
C LYS A 21 1.23 10.14 -12.36
N VAL A 22 1.51 9.62 -11.16
CA VAL A 22 2.59 8.63 -10.97
C VAL A 22 2.26 7.35 -11.71
N PHE A 23 1.03 6.88 -11.63
CA PHE A 23 0.61 5.66 -12.31
C PHE A 23 0.69 5.80 -13.82
N ASP A 24 0.30 6.95 -14.36
CA ASP A 24 0.36 7.23 -15.79
C ASP A 24 1.82 7.39 -16.27
N LEU A 25 2.66 8.05 -15.48
CA LEU A 25 4.06 8.27 -15.82
C LEU A 25 4.88 6.98 -15.80
N PHE A 26 4.74 6.17 -14.76
CA PHE A 26 5.47 4.91 -14.61
C PHE A 26 4.76 3.73 -15.26
N LYS A 27 3.56 3.95 -15.80
CA LYS A 27 2.80 2.96 -16.58
C LYS A 27 2.49 1.69 -15.80
N TYR A 28 1.89 1.87 -14.62
CA TYR A 28 1.39 0.74 -13.83
C TYR A 28 0.04 1.08 -13.20
N SER A 29 -0.69 0.05 -12.80
CA SER A 29 -1.98 0.19 -12.13
C SER A 29 -1.78 0.18 -10.61
N PRO A 30 -2.53 1.00 -9.85
CA PRO A 30 -2.48 0.94 -8.38
C PRO A 30 -2.91 -0.42 -7.83
N ALA A 31 -3.81 -1.09 -8.54
CA ALA A 31 -4.23 -2.45 -8.20
C ALA A 31 -4.78 -3.16 -9.43
N VAL A 32 -4.77 -4.49 -9.40
CA VAL A 32 -5.32 -5.32 -10.47
C VAL A 32 -6.18 -6.40 -9.84
N LYS A 33 -7.40 -6.56 -10.36
CA LYS A 33 -8.31 -7.61 -9.92
C LYS A 33 -8.31 -8.75 -10.93
N ALA A 34 -8.07 -9.98 -10.45
CA ALA A 34 -8.07 -11.18 -11.25
C ALA A 34 -8.24 -12.40 -10.36
N GLY A 35 -9.01 -13.39 -10.85
CA GLY A 35 -9.15 -14.68 -10.15
C GLY A 35 -9.71 -14.59 -8.73
N GLY A 36 -10.58 -13.62 -8.46
CA GLY A 36 -11.16 -13.43 -7.12
C GLY A 36 -10.24 -12.73 -6.14
N LEU A 37 -9.10 -12.19 -6.62
CA LEU A 37 -8.13 -11.48 -5.80
C LEU A 37 -7.89 -10.07 -6.32
N VAL A 38 -7.51 -9.17 -5.40
CA VAL A 38 -7.04 -7.83 -5.74
C VAL A 38 -5.57 -7.74 -5.37
N PHE A 39 -4.74 -7.54 -6.38
CA PHE A 39 -3.29 -7.38 -6.22
C PHE A 39 -3.00 -5.89 -6.10
N ILE A 40 -2.57 -5.44 -4.93
CA ILE A 40 -2.31 -4.02 -4.66
C ILE A 40 -0.82 -3.76 -4.82
N ALA A 41 -0.49 -2.81 -5.70
CA ALA A 41 0.89 -2.39 -5.92
C ALA A 41 1.51 -1.83 -4.65
N GLY A 42 2.83 -1.87 -4.55
CA GLY A 42 3.55 -1.33 -3.40
C GLY A 42 3.17 0.12 -3.12
N GLN A 43 2.75 0.39 -1.88
CA GLN A 43 2.42 1.72 -1.41
C GLN A 43 3.55 2.27 -0.57
N VAL A 44 3.89 3.54 -0.78
CA VAL A 44 4.97 4.24 -0.08
C VAL A 44 4.41 5.44 0.68
N GLY A 45 5.18 5.96 1.63
CA GLY A 45 4.74 7.04 2.48
C GLY A 45 4.88 8.41 1.82
N ILE A 46 4.04 8.69 0.84
CA ILE A 46 4.02 9.96 0.10
C ILE A 46 2.72 10.69 0.41
N ARG A 47 2.82 11.99 0.73
CA ARG A 47 1.66 12.85 0.90
C ARG A 47 0.96 13.11 -0.44
N PRO A 48 -0.32 13.54 -0.45
CA PRO A 48 -1.03 13.85 -1.69
C PRO A 48 -0.32 14.89 -2.57
N ASP A 49 0.45 15.80 -1.98
CA ASP A 49 1.22 16.80 -2.73
C ASP A 49 2.56 16.28 -3.29
N GLY A 50 2.87 15.00 -3.06
CA GLY A 50 4.09 14.36 -3.55
C GLY A 50 5.30 14.49 -2.63
N THR A 51 5.18 15.15 -1.49
CA THR A 51 6.27 15.26 -0.52
C THR A 51 6.37 14.00 0.35
N VAL A 52 7.56 13.72 0.84
CA VAL A 52 7.86 12.56 1.69
C VAL A 52 8.17 13.06 3.09
N PRO A 53 7.43 12.59 4.12
CA PRO A 53 7.76 12.94 5.51
C PRO A 53 9.13 12.41 5.92
N ASP A 54 9.82 13.13 6.78
CA ASP A 54 11.11 12.69 7.31
C ASP A 54 10.96 11.50 8.28
N SER A 55 9.86 11.42 9.03
CA SER A 55 9.70 10.39 10.04
C SER A 55 9.15 9.10 9.48
N ALA A 56 9.69 7.97 9.94
CA ALA A 56 9.17 6.65 9.61
C ALA A 56 7.72 6.50 10.06
N GLU A 57 7.37 7.02 11.24
CA GLU A 57 6.01 6.95 11.77
C GLU A 57 5.00 7.57 10.81
N GLU A 58 5.26 8.78 10.31
CA GLU A 58 4.38 9.43 9.34
C GLU A 58 4.30 8.65 8.02
N GLN A 59 5.43 8.17 7.53
CA GLN A 59 5.45 7.38 6.29
C GLN A 59 4.60 6.10 6.43
N ILE A 60 4.74 5.41 7.56
CA ILE A 60 3.98 4.17 7.81
C ILE A 60 2.47 4.47 7.87
N GLY A 61 2.08 5.54 8.55
CA GLY A 61 0.68 5.96 8.61
C GLY A 61 0.10 6.22 7.22
N LEU A 62 0.84 6.92 6.38
CA LEU A 62 0.43 7.20 5.00
C LEU A 62 0.29 5.92 4.17
N VAL A 63 1.19 4.96 4.35
CA VAL A 63 1.11 3.67 3.65
C VAL A 63 -0.21 2.97 3.96
N PHE A 64 -0.58 2.89 5.24
CA PHE A 64 -1.84 2.22 5.63
C PHE A 64 -3.07 3.01 5.18
N GLU A 65 -3.03 4.34 5.21
CA GLU A 65 -4.11 5.15 4.64
C GLU A 65 -4.30 4.87 3.15
N ARG A 66 -3.21 4.77 2.40
CA ARG A 66 -3.24 4.48 0.96
C ARG A 66 -3.78 3.07 0.69
N LEU A 67 -3.34 2.07 1.44
CA LEU A 67 -3.89 0.72 1.34
C LEU A 67 -5.39 0.71 1.64
N GLY A 68 -5.79 1.37 2.71
CA GLY A 68 -7.19 1.47 3.10
C GLY A 68 -8.06 2.13 2.04
N ALA A 69 -7.55 3.18 1.39
CA ALA A 69 -8.27 3.87 0.32
C ALA A 69 -8.50 2.95 -0.89
N ILE A 70 -7.47 2.20 -1.30
CA ILE A 70 -7.61 1.25 -2.41
C ILE A 70 -8.61 0.15 -2.07
N LEU A 71 -8.52 -0.43 -0.87
CA LEU A 71 -9.47 -1.45 -0.42
C LEU A 71 -10.89 -0.91 -0.45
N LYS A 72 -11.10 0.30 0.07
CA LYS A 72 -12.42 0.92 0.12
C LYS A 72 -13.05 1.11 -1.26
N HIS A 73 -12.25 1.49 -2.27
CA HIS A 73 -12.75 1.62 -3.63
C HIS A 73 -13.28 0.30 -4.20
N GLU A 74 -12.81 -0.82 -3.69
CA GLU A 74 -13.26 -2.15 -4.09
C GLU A 74 -14.31 -2.74 -3.14
N GLY A 75 -14.80 -1.95 -2.19
CA GLY A 75 -15.78 -2.42 -1.21
C GLY A 75 -15.20 -3.39 -0.19
N LEU A 76 -13.89 -3.30 0.06
CA LEU A 76 -13.14 -4.19 0.94
C LEU A 76 -12.59 -3.43 2.16
N GLY A 77 -12.14 -4.18 3.14
CA GLY A 77 -11.45 -3.65 4.31
C GLY A 77 -10.17 -4.44 4.60
N PHE A 78 -9.49 -4.09 5.68
CA PHE A 78 -8.25 -4.77 6.07
C PHE A 78 -8.48 -6.24 6.43
N GLU A 79 -9.68 -6.60 6.86
CA GLU A 79 -10.07 -7.99 7.15
C GLU A 79 -10.13 -8.88 5.90
N ASP A 80 -10.12 -8.29 4.72
CA ASP A 80 -10.12 -9.02 3.45
C ASP A 80 -8.71 -9.29 2.93
N LEU A 81 -7.67 -8.80 3.61
CA LEU A 81 -6.28 -9.04 3.22
C LEU A 81 -5.90 -10.50 3.41
N VAL A 82 -5.29 -11.10 2.40
CA VAL A 82 -4.76 -12.47 2.47
C VAL A 82 -3.24 -12.48 2.55
N GLU A 83 -2.58 -11.48 2.01
CA GLU A 83 -1.11 -11.35 2.06
C GLU A 83 -0.69 -9.91 2.23
N LEU A 84 0.34 -9.71 3.06
CA LEU A 84 1.01 -8.44 3.26
C LEU A 84 2.52 -8.66 3.12
N VAL A 85 3.18 -7.84 2.33
CA VAL A 85 4.65 -7.85 2.22
C VAL A 85 5.14 -6.45 2.51
N SER A 86 6.02 -6.32 3.51
CA SER A 86 6.57 -5.03 3.90
C SER A 86 8.09 -4.99 3.69
N TYR A 87 8.54 -3.91 3.04
CA TYR A 87 9.93 -3.65 2.70
C TYR A 87 10.41 -2.47 3.52
N HIS A 88 11.49 -2.65 4.28
CA HIS A 88 11.95 -1.68 5.26
C HIS A 88 13.39 -1.26 5.01
N VAL A 89 13.64 0.02 4.83
CA VAL A 89 14.97 0.62 4.85
C VAL A 89 15.29 0.92 6.31
N HIS A 90 16.45 0.49 6.80
CA HIS A 90 16.83 0.58 8.23
C HIS A 90 15.80 -0.11 9.13
N ILE A 91 15.54 -1.37 8.84
CA ILE A 91 14.47 -2.15 9.50
C ILE A 91 14.59 -2.16 11.04
N ASP A 92 15.80 -2.23 11.57
CA ASP A 92 16.03 -2.26 13.03
C ASP A 92 15.56 -0.98 13.72
N GLU A 93 15.49 0.13 13.00
CA GLU A 93 15.11 1.42 13.55
C GLU A 93 13.60 1.66 13.51
N GLN A 94 12.84 0.87 12.74
CA GLN A 94 11.44 1.19 12.50
C GLN A 94 10.45 0.04 12.71
N LEU A 95 10.92 -1.22 12.84
CA LEU A 95 10.00 -2.36 12.85
C LEU A 95 9.02 -2.31 14.03
N ALA A 96 9.45 -1.87 15.20
CA ALA A 96 8.57 -1.74 16.36
C ALA A 96 7.45 -0.72 16.09
N THR A 97 7.80 0.44 15.54
CA THR A 97 6.83 1.47 15.14
C THR A 97 5.87 0.97 14.06
N PHE A 98 6.40 0.24 13.09
CA PHE A 98 5.58 -0.36 12.04
C PHE A 98 4.53 -1.31 12.63
N ARG A 99 4.92 -2.18 13.56
CA ARG A 99 4.00 -3.10 14.21
C ARG A 99 2.90 -2.38 14.98
N GLU A 100 3.26 -1.33 15.72
CA GLU A 100 2.28 -0.54 16.48
C GLU A 100 1.22 0.08 15.58
N ILE A 101 1.65 0.66 14.45
CA ILE A 101 0.73 1.31 13.52
C ILE A 101 -0.10 0.27 12.78
N LYS A 102 0.55 -0.79 12.29
CA LYS A 102 -0.14 -1.90 11.63
C LYS A 102 -1.27 -2.46 12.50
N ASP A 103 -1.02 -2.63 13.79
CA ASP A 103 -1.99 -3.21 14.71
C ASP A 103 -3.24 -2.35 14.90
N LYS A 104 -3.18 -1.06 14.56
CA LYS A 104 -4.36 -0.17 14.58
C LYS A 104 -5.27 -0.40 13.37
N TYR A 105 -4.72 -0.87 12.28
CA TYR A 105 -5.47 -1.12 11.02
C TYR A 105 -5.88 -2.58 10.88
N ILE A 106 -4.98 -3.49 11.22
CA ILE A 106 -5.22 -4.95 11.10
C ILE A 106 -5.40 -5.50 12.51
N THR A 107 -6.66 -5.51 12.96
CA THR A 107 -7.03 -5.85 14.34
C THR A 107 -7.46 -7.31 14.50
N CYS A 108 -7.83 -7.98 13.39
CA CYS A 108 -8.29 -9.36 13.36
C CYS A 108 -8.13 -9.90 11.95
N GLU A 109 -8.42 -11.17 11.74
CA GLU A 109 -8.33 -11.82 10.43
C GLU A 109 -6.96 -11.59 9.79
N PHE A 110 -5.92 -12.01 10.48
CA PHE A 110 -4.54 -11.66 10.14
C PHE A 110 -4.10 -12.28 8.82
N PRO A 111 -3.57 -11.46 7.87
CA PRO A 111 -3.00 -11.97 6.62
C PRO A 111 -1.67 -12.68 6.85
N ALA A 112 -1.25 -13.48 5.88
CA ALA A 112 0.13 -13.91 5.82
C ALA A 112 1.01 -12.66 5.65
N TRP A 113 2.12 -12.55 6.41
CA TRP A 113 2.97 -11.38 6.38
C TRP A 113 4.43 -11.77 6.19
N THR A 114 5.08 -11.19 5.17
CA THR A 114 6.52 -11.30 4.95
C THR A 114 7.17 -9.95 5.22
N ILE A 115 8.26 -9.96 5.97
CA ILE A 115 8.98 -8.76 6.41
C ILE A 115 10.38 -8.79 5.83
N LEU A 116 10.78 -7.75 5.11
CA LEU A 116 12.08 -7.71 4.43
C LEU A 116 12.81 -6.39 4.69
N GLY A 117 14.07 -6.49 5.12
CA GLY A 117 14.97 -5.34 5.11
C GLY A 117 15.56 -5.17 3.71
N VAL A 118 15.60 -3.96 3.20
CA VAL A 118 16.11 -3.63 1.87
C VAL A 118 17.09 -2.48 1.94
N ALA A 119 17.99 -2.41 0.94
CA ALA A 119 19.00 -1.35 0.88
C ALA A 119 18.40 0.02 0.58
N SER A 120 17.42 0.07 -0.33
CA SER A 120 16.79 1.32 -0.75
C SER A 120 15.45 1.03 -1.44
N LEU A 121 14.66 2.08 -1.58
CA LEU A 121 13.40 2.06 -2.33
C LEU A 121 13.51 3.01 -3.53
N ALA A 122 12.40 3.22 -4.24
CA ALA A 122 12.42 3.97 -5.51
C ALA A 122 12.84 5.44 -5.37
N ARG A 123 12.70 6.03 -4.19
CA ARG A 123 13.17 7.39 -3.89
C ARG A 123 14.08 7.35 -2.65
N PRO A 124 15.11 8.24 -2.57
CA PRO A 124 16.14 8.13 -1.54
C PRO A 124 15.68 8.31 -0.10
N ASN A 125 14.60 9.02 0.14
CA ASN A 125 14.08 9.26 1.49
C ASN A 125 12.89 8.39 1.88
N LEU A 126 12.51 7.41 1.04
CA LEU A 126 11.49 6.44 1.40
C LEU A 126 12.08 5.40 2.34
N LEU A 127 11.36 5.10 3.43
CA LEU A 127 11.78 4.17 4.48
C LEU A 127 10.94 2.89 4.50
N ILE A 128 9.75 2.93 3.90
CA ILE A 128 8.79 1.81 3.96
C ILE A 128 8.03 1.69 2.65
N GLU A 129 7.82 0.45 2.22
CA GLU A 129 6.90 0.12 1.14
C GLU A 129 6.12 -1.13 1.53
N VAL A 130 4.83 -1.15 1.25
CA VAL A 130 3.97 -2.30 1.54
C VAL A 130 3.14 -2.64 0.33
N LYS A 131 3.18 -3.89 -0.09
CA LYS A 131 2.24 -4.43 -1.07
C LYS A 131 1.32 -5.45 -0.40
N ALA A 132 0.15 -5.66 -0.98
CA ALA A 132 -0.85 -6.52 -0.38
C ALA A 132 -1.68 -7.24 -1.44
N VAL A 133 -2.29 -8.35 -1.02
CA VAL A 133 -3.30 -9.07 -1.82
C VAL A 133 -4.54 -9.21 -0.94
N ALA A 134 -5.71 -8.88 -1.49
CA ALA A 134 -6.99 -9.02 -0.82
C ALA A 134 -7.90 -9.97 -1.62
N ALA A 135 -8.82 -10.63 -0.93
CA ALA A 135 -9.83 -11.45 -1.57
C ALA A 135 -11.10 -10.61 -1.78
N VAL A 136 -11.73 -10.73 -2.96
CA VAL A 136 -13.03 -10.10 -3.20
C VAL A 136 -14.10 -10.84 -2.39
N ARG A 137 -15.15 -10.10 -2.02
CA ARG A 137 -16.30 -10.70 -1.32
C ARG A 137 -17.30 -11.34 -2.26
#